data_5ac02fd76747583e8bbae6c0b0d728ff
#
_entry.id   5ac02fd76747583e8bbae6c0b0d728ff
#
_cell.length_a   1.000
_cell.length_b   1.000
_cell.length_c   1.000
_cell.angle_alpha   90.00
_cell.angle_beta   90.00
_cell.angle_gamma   90.00
#
_symmetry.space_group_name_H-M   'P 1'
#
loop_
_entity.id
_entity.type
_entity.pdbx_description
1 polymer ?
#
loop_
_entity_poly.entity_id
_entity_poly.type
_entity_poly.pdbx_seq_one_letter_code
_entity_poly.pdbx_strand_id
1 'polypeptide(L)'
;MKKTYKALLCGAAAVAAVGIAYAMDERFFEKAKDKLTVFKCRANSKIMEQALPLTDAMFPGPKVVSGADSAKKIPEVLKELNVNKVMIVTGPTVGRTIVPPIAENLERHGIGYTIYDQVEANPSVKTVEAIRAQYLENGCDGFLAIGGGSPMDAAKAAAARVAKPNTPIGKMAGLKKVMIKVAPIVAVPTTSGTGSEVTMGAVISDHDERHKYAIMDPNLVPKYAVLDPKLTVSMPKFVTATTGIDALTHAVESYVTWAYNNNASNRNAEEAVVKIFRNLKRAYEDGNDLEAREAMLIASYKAGLAFNHTGVGYVHAIAHAMGGIYNTAHGLANAVIMPIVLEDYGTAVHPQLAHLAEITGVKTTGSDAEKANAFIAAIRQMNREMGLPTGFDFIEQKDFPQIIKWALAEGNGTYPVPVIYNEARMRHVLNRIVLEA
;
A
#
# COMPACT_ATOMS: atom_id res chain seq x y z
N MET A 1 -35.28 -3.83 -10.03
CA MET A 1 -35.61 -5.25 -9.97
C MET A 1 -35.62 -5.97 -11.33
N LYS A 2 -36.26 -5.47 -12.42
CA LYS A 2 -36.30 -6.19 -13.73
C LYS A 2 -34.93 -6.32 -14.46
N LYS A 3 -33.96 -5.42 -14.25
CA LYS A 3 -32.63 -5.51 -14.88
C LYS A 3 -31.72 -6.53 -14.17
N THR A 4 -31.86 -6.70 -12.87
CA THR A 4 -31.06 -7.66 -12.08
C THR A 4 -31.51 -9.11 -12.38
N TYR A 5 -32.79 -9.32 -12.64
CA TYR A 5 -33.32 -10.64 -13.05
C TYR A 5 -32.84 -11.07 -14.45
N LYS A 6 -32.67 -10.13 -15.39
CA LYS A 6 -32.09 -10.44 -16.71
C LYS A 6 -30.61 -10.86 -16.64
N ALA A 7 -29.83 -10.26 -15.75
CA ALA A 7 -28.45 -10.66 -15.56
C ALA A 7 -28.31 -12.04 -14.91
N LEU A 8 -29.22 -12.40 -13.98
CA LEU A 8 -29.27 -13.72 -13.38
C LEU A 8 -29.75 -14.80 -14.38
N LEU A 9 -30.68 -14.48 -15.26
CA LEU A 9 -31.13 -15.38 -16.33
C LEU A 9 -30.08 -15.62 -17.40
N CYS A 10 -29.27 -14.61 -17.75
CA CYS A 10 -28.11 -14.80 -18.63
C CYS A 10 -27.01 -15.67 -17.99
N GLY A 11 -26.81 -15.58 -16.67
CA GLY A 11 -25.94 -16.46 -15.93
C GLY A 11 -26.43 -17.92 -15.90
N ALA A 12 -27.73 -18.13 -15.70
CA ALA A 12 -28.33 -19.46 -15.70
C ALA A 12 -28.35 -20.12 -17.10
N ALA A 13 -28.53 -19.34 -18.16
CA ALA A 13 -28.43 -19.82 -19.54
C ALA A 13 -27.01 -20.23 -19.93
N ALA A 14 -25.99 -19.51 -19.41
CA ALA A 14 -24.57 -19.89 -19.59
C ALA A 14 -24.25 -21.22 -18.87
N VAL A 15 -24.85 -21.47 -17.71
CA VAL A 15 -24.69 -22.73 -16.96
C VAL A 15 -25.42 -23.89 -17.65
N ALA A 16 -26.60 -23.64 -18.24
CA ALA A 16 -27.34 -24.67 -18.99
C ALA A 16 -26.66 -25.07 -20.30
N ALA A 17 -25.95 -24.12 -20.97
CA ALA A 17 -25.13 -24.43 -22.15
C ALA A 17 -23.92 -25.31 -21.82
N VAL A 18 -23.42 -25.27 -20.59
CA VAL A 18 -22.32 -26.12 -20.09
C VAL A 18 -22.76 -27.57 -19.87
N GLY A 19 -24.05 -27.81 -19.62
CA GLY A 19 -24.61 -29.17 -19.46
C GLY A 19 -24.64 -30.02 -20.75
N ILE A 20 -24.45 -29.42 -21.93
CA ILE A 20 -24.45 -30.13 -23.23
C ILE A 20 -23.05 -30.52 -23.70
N ALA A 21 -21.99 -30.06 -22.99
CA ALA A 21 -20.60 -30.13 -23.47
C ALA A 21 -19.77 -31.26 -22.84
N TYR A 22 -20.33 -32.43 -22.57
CA TYR A 22 -19.59 -33.60 -22.05
C TYR A 22 -18.57 -34.20 -23.04
N ALA A 23 -18.28 -33.50 -24.14
CA ALA A 23 -17.27 -33.91 -25.14
C ALA A 23 -16.34 -32.75 -25.55
N MET A 24 -16.24 -31.67 -24.74
CA MET A 24 -15.38 -30.54 -25.09
C MET A 24 -14.06 -30.61 -24.34
N ASP A 25 -12.97 -30.36 -25.08
CA ASP A 25 -11.57 -30.25 -24.64
C ASP A 25 -11.43 -29.44 -23.33
N GLU A 26 -10.67 -29.94 -22.36
CA GLU A 26 -10.37 -29.23 -21.08
C GLU A 26 -9.94 -27.78 -21.29
N ARG A 27 -9.25 -27.48 -22.39
CA ARG A 27 -8.87 -26.12 -22.80
C ARG A 27 -10.06 -25.20 -23.07
N PHE A 28 -11.21 -25.74 -23.47
CA PHE A 28 -12.41 -24.93 -23.64
C PHE A 28 -12.98 -24.49 -22.29
N PHE A 29 -13.03 -25.40 -21.32
CA PHE A 29 -13.50 -25.09 -19.97
C PHE A 29 -12.60 -24.10 -19.26
N GLU A 30 -11.26 -24.24 -19.38
CA GLU A 30 -10.32 -23.27 -18.82
C GLU A 30 -10.50 -21.87 -19.46
N LYS A 31 -10.61 -21.78 -20.78
CA LYS A 31 -10.90 -20.51 -21.47
C LYS A 31 -12.24 -19.91 -21.08
N ALA A 32 -13.26 -20.70 -20.85
CA ALA A 32 -14.56 -20.23 -20.41
C ALA A 32 -14.50 -19.71 -18.95
N LYS A 33 -13.78 -20.42 -18.08
CA LYS A 33 -13.52 -20.02 -16.69
C LYS A 33 -12.74 -18.69 -16.64
N ASP A 34 -11.70 -18.54 -17.45
CA ASP A 34 -10.92 -17.32 -17.56
C ASP A 34 -11.79 -16.13 -18.01
N LYS A 35 -12.60 -16.31 -19.08
CA LYS A 35 -13.54 -15.28 -19.54
C LYS A 35 -14.54 -14.87 -18.47
N LEU A 36 -15.06 -15.83 -17.71
CA LEU A 36 -15.99 -15.56 -16.61
C LEU A 36 -15.30 -14.80 -15.47
N THR A 37 -14.07 -15.15 -15.15
CA THR A 37 -13.24 -14.45 -14.15
C THR A 37 -13.02 -13.01 -14.59
N VAL A 38 -12.58 -12.78 -15.83
CA VAL A 38 -12.41 -11.43 -16.40
C VAL A 38 -13.70 -10.63 -16.31
N PHE A 39 -14.84 -11.21 -16.71
CA PHE A 39 -16.12 -10.53 -16.65
C PHE A 39 -16.50 -10.13 -15.21
N LYS A 40 -16.34 -11.04 -14.24
CA LYS A 40 -16.63 -10.77 -12.82
C LYS A 40 -15.75 -9.65 -12.27
N CYS A 41 -14.45 -9.71 -12.51
CA CYS A 41 -13.50 -8.69 -12.05
C CYS A 41 -13.85 -7.31 -12.65
N ARG A 42 -14.11 -7.23 -13.96
CA ARG A 42 -14.48 -5.98 -14.63
C ARG A 42 -15.83 -5.42 -14.15
N ALA A 43 -16.81 -6.29 -13.88
CA ALA A 43 -18.11 -5.89 -13.34
C ALA A 43 -17.98 -5.33 -11.92
N ASN A 44 -17.21 -5.98 -11.04
CA ASN A 44 -16.96 -5.50 -9.69
C ASN A 44 -16.25 -4.14 -9.70
N SER A 45 -15.22 -3.97 -10.54
CA SER A 45 -14.51 -2.69 -10.65
C SER A 45 -15.44 -1.56 -11.08
N LYS A 46 -16.35 -1.79 -12.05
CA LYS A 46 -17.33 -0.77 -12.47
C LYS A 46 -18.30 -0.36 -11.37
N ILE A 47 -18.73 -1.32 -10.53
CA ILE A 47 -19.59 -1.03 -9.37
C ILE A 47 -18.84 -0.16 -8.35
N MET A 48 -17.59 -0.49 -8.07
CA MET A 48 -16.74 0.28 -7.14
C MET A 48 -16.45 1.68 -7.66
N GLU A 49 -16.17 1.83 -8.95
CA GLU A 49 -15.91 3.12 -9.60
C GLU A 49 -17.05 4.13 -9.40
N GLN A 50 -18.31 3.66 -9.40
CA GLN A 50 -19.47 4.52 -9.13
C GLN A 50 -19.59 4.95 -7.66
N ALA A 51 -19.00 4.19 -6.72
CA ALA A 51 -19.04 4.49 -5.29
C ALA A 51 -17.90 5.40 -4.81
N LEU A 52 -16.79 5.46 -5.54
CA LEU A 52 -15.58 6.20 -5.15
C LEU A 52 -15.80 7.70 -4.97
N PRO A 53 -16.49 8.44 -5.89
CA PRO A 53 -16.69 9.88 -5.73
C PRO A 53 -17.44 10.24 -4.45
N LEU A 54 -18.40 9.40 -4.03
CA LEU A 54 -19.12 9.59 -2.78
C LEU A 54 -18.21 9.39 -1.57
N THR A 55 -17.30 8.40 -1.65
CA THR A 55 -16.34 8.12 -0.58
C THR A 55 -15.34 9.28 -0.44
N ASP A 56 -14.79 9.78 -1.53
CA ASP A 56 -13.82 10.89 -1.52
C ASP A 56 -14.43 12.18 -0.95
N ALA A 57 -15.68 12.49 -1.30
CA ALA A 57 -16.38 13.66 -0.79
C ALA A 57 -16.67 13.57 0.71
N MET A 58 -16.94 12.37 1.24
CA MET A 58 -17.25 12.14 2.65
C MET A 58 -16.00 12.05 3.53
N PHE A 59 -14.87 11.64 2.98
CA PHE A 59 -13.65 11.36 3.72
C PHE A 59 -12.44 12.03 3.06
N PRO A 60 -12.29 13.36 3.23
CA PRO A 60 -11.13 14.06 2.73
C PRO A 60 -9.86 13.50 3.38
N GLY A 61 -8.75 13.53 2.63
CA GLY A 61 -7.44 13.14 3.16
C GLY A 61 -7.02 13.96 4.38
N PRO A 62 -5.90 13.62 5.03
CA PRO A 62 -5.42 14.34 6.21
C PRO A 62 -5.06 15.79 5.88
N LYS A 63 -5.17 16.68 6.88
CA LYS A 63 -4.46 17.95 6.82
C LYS A 63 -2.95 17.69 6.90
N VAL A 64 -2.16 18.48 6.17
CA VAL A 64 -0.70 18.28 6.09
C VAL A 64 0.03 19.43 6.78
N VAL A 65 0.99 19.07 7.62
CA VAL A 65 2.00 19.98 8.15
C VAL A 65 3.35 19.49 7.66
N SER A 66 4.02 20.22 6.77
CA SER A 66 5.25 19.76 6.10
C SER A 66 6.41 20.73 6.23
N GLY A 67 7.62 20.21 5.98
CA GLY A 67 8.88 20.94 6.00
C GLY A 67 9.74 20.62 7.22
N ALA A 68 10.98 21.04 7.17
CA ALA A 68 11.92 20.84 8.27
C ALA A 68 11.39 21.44 9.58
N ASP A 69 11.54 20.70 10.66
CA ASP A 69 11.02 21.04 12.00
C ASP A 69 9.47 21.06 12.13
N SER A 70 8.75 20.55 11.15
CA SER A 70 7.28 20.49 11.24
C SER A 70 6.79 19.61 12.39
N ALA A 71 7.59 18.65 12.86
CA ALA A 71 7.30 17.86 14.05
C ALA A 71 7.17 18.72 15.33
N LYS A 72 7.78 19.90 15.38
CA LYS A 72 7.63 20.84 16.52
C LYS A 72 6.20 21.37 16.67
N LYS A 73 5.37 21.30 15.60
CA LYS A 73 3.96 21.74 15.58
C LYS A 73 2.99 20.66 16.04
N ILE A 74 3.46 19.46 16.43
CA ILE A 74 2.57 18.39 16.91
C ILE A 74 1.69 18.84 18.08
N PRO A 75 2.19 19.60 19.09
CA PRO A 75 1.33 20.05 20.17
C PRO A 75 0.15 20.93 19.72
N GLU A 76 0.37 21.85 18.75
CA GLU A 76 -0.69 22.68 18.20
C GLU A 76 -1.72 21.84 17.43
N VAL A 77 -1.26 20.85 16.66
CA VAL A 77 -2.11 19.89 15.93
C VAL A 77 -2.99 19.11 16.91
N LEU A 78 -2.44 18.60 18.01
CA LEU A 78 -3.19 17.85 19.02
C LEU A 78 -4.22 18.75 19.74
N LYS A 79 -3.87 20.00 20.06
CA LYS A 79 -4.79 20.98 20.63
C LYS A 79 -5.96 21.29 19.69
N GLU A 80 -5.70 21.47 18.39
CA GLU A 80 -6.77 21.66 17.38
C GLU A 80 -7.73 20.47 17.33
N LEU A 81 -7.22 19.25 17.55
CA LEU A 81 -8.01 18.04 17.62
C LEU A 81 -8.69 17.82 18.99
N ASN A 82 -8.48 18.70 19.96
CA ASN A 82 -8.93 18.60 21.36
C ASN A 82 -8.40 17.31 22.04
N VAL A 83 -7.15 16.92 21.74
CA VAL A 83 -6.46 15.80 22.38
C VAL A 83 -5.67 16.31 23.58
N ASN A 84 -5.98 15.80 24.77
CA ASN A 84 -5.32 16.15 26.02
C ASN A 84 -4.27 15.15 26.45
N LYS A 85 -4.48 13.88 26.13
CA LYS A 85 -3.52 12.80 26.39
C LYS A 85 -3.42 11.84 25.21
N VAL A 86 -2.26 11.81 24.57
CA VAL A 86 -2.04 11.03 23.34
C VAL A 86 -1.34 9.71 23.60
N MET A 87 -1.77 8.66 22.90
CA MET A 87 -1.04 7.39 22.82
C MET A 87 -0.02 7.47 21.71
N ILE A 88 1.26 7.55 22.04
CA ILE A 88 2.38 7.46 21.08
C ILE A 88 2.58 5.99 20.73
N VAL A 89 2.48 5.66 19.43
CA VAL A 89 2.66 4.30 18.90
C VAL A 89 3.86 4.29 17.98
N THR A 90 4.88 3.47 18.30
CA THR A 90 6.14 3.45 17.59
C THR A 90 6.86 2.11 17.72
N GLY A 91 7.93 1.92 16.93
CA GLY A 91 8.84 0.79 17.09
C GLY A 91 10.05 1.12 17.97
N PRO A 92 10.82 0.11 18.43
CA PRO A 92 11.87 0.28 19.45
C PRO A 92 12.97 1.26 19.07
N THR A 93 13.36 1.30 17.80
CA THR A 93 14.43 2.21 17.33
C THR A 93 13.97 3.67 17.33
N VAL A 94 12.82 3.93 16.73
CA VAL A 94 12.22 5.28 16.65
C VAL A 94 11.84 5.78 18.04
N GLY A 95 11.34 4.89 18.92
CA GLY A 95 11.04 5.19 20.32
C GLY A 95 12.24 5.73 21.09
N ARG A 96 13.44 5.19 20.82
CA ARG A 96 14.68 5.64 21.47
C ARG A 96 15.31 6.88 20.85
N THR A 97 15.15 7.09 19.54
CA THR A 97 15.93 8.11 18.78
C THR A 97 15.13 9.34 18.39
N ILE A 98 13.85 9.19 18.10
CA ILE A 98 13.01 10.27 17.53
C ILE A 98 11.93 10.74 18.52
N VAL A 99 11.36 9.83 19.32
CA VAL A 99 10.27 10.15 20.25
C VAL A 99 10.68 11.09 21.40
N PRO A 100 11.89 10.99 22.03
CA PRO A 100 12.20 11.79 23.21
C PRO A 100 12.03 13.30 23.04
N PRO A 101 12.58 13.96 22.00
CA PRO A 101 12.39 15.40 21.80
C PRO A 101 10.93 15.79 21.48
N ILE A 102 10.13 14.87 20.90
CA ILE A 102 8.72 15.08 20.65
C ILE A 102 7.94 15.00 21.97
N ALA A 103 8.23 14.02 22.81
CA ALA A 103 7.61 13.85 24.13
C ALA A 103 7.90 15.06 25.04
N GLU A 104 9.15 15.54 25.10
CA GLU A 104 9.51 16.76 25.83
C GLU A 104 8.75 17.98 25.30
N ASN A 105 8.53 18.07 23.98
CA ASN A 105 7.74 19.15 23.39
C ASN A 105 6.26 19.07 23.81
N LEU A 106 5.69 17.87 23.90
CA LEU A 106 4.33 17.66 24.40
C LEU A 106 4.18 18.12 25.87
N GLU A 107 5.13 17.71 26.73
CA GLU A 107 5.16 18.11 28.14
C GLU A 107 5.19 19.64 28.32
N ARG A 108 6.08 20.32 27.57
CA ARG A 108 6.18 21.79 27.59
C ARG A 108 4.87 22.49 27.20
N HIS A 109 4.02 21.83 26.42
CA HIS A 109 2.71 22.35 25.99
C HIS A 109 1.53 21.84 26.81
N GLY A 110 1.81 21.07 27.88
CA GLY A 110 0.80 20.56 28.82
C GLY A 110 -0.06 19.42 28.22
N ILE A 111 0.46 18.69 27.23
CA ILE A 111 -0.20 17.53 26.65
C ILE A 111 0.37 16.26 27.28
N GLY A 112 -0.51 15.47 27.91
CA GLY A 112 -0.13 14.16 28.46
C GLY A 112 0.15 13.15 27.35
N TYR A 113 0.98 12.15 27.64
CA TYR A 113 1.22 11.06 26.71
C TYR A 113 1.46 9.73 27.43
N THR A 114 1.32 8.67 26.69
CA THR A 114 1.75 7.31 27.03
C THR A 114 2.42 6.71 25.82
N ILE A 115 3.49 5.94 25.99
CA ILE A 115 4.29 5.43 24.86
C ILE A 115 4.14 3.90 24.79
N TYR A 116 3.81 3.39 23.61
CA TYR A 116 3.99 2.00 23.22
C TYR A 116 5.07 1.96 22.14
N ASP A 117 6.26 1.47 22.47
CA ASP A 117 7.45 1.46 21.60
C ASP A 117 7.88 0.06 21.14
N GLN A 118 6.98 -0.93 21.25
CA GLN A 118 7.28 -2.33 20.93
C GLN A 118 6.62 -2.80 19.63
N VAL A 119 6.26 -1.88 18.72
CA VAL A 119 5.68 -2.29 17.44
C VAL A 119 6.74 -2.95 16.57
N GLU A 120 6.51 -4.22 16.24
CA GLU A 120 7.33 -5.01 15.32
C GLU A 120 7.02 -4.70 13.86
N ALA A 121 7.92 -5.10 12.98
CA ALA A 121 7.62 -5.13 11.54
C ALA A 121 6.45 -6.11 11.30
N ASN A 122 5.47 -5.69 10.49
CA ASN A 122 4.23 -6.44 10.29
C ASN A 122 3.45 -6.65 11.62
N PRO A 123 2.80 -5.61 12.16
CA PRO A 123 2.22 -5.61 13.49
C PRO A 123 1.20 -6.73 13.67
N SER A 124 1.26 -7.40 14.80
CA SER A 124 0.40 -8.54 15.12
C SER A 124 -0.92 -8.11 15.77
N VAL A 125 -1.90 -9.03 15.76
CA VAL A 125 -3.13 -8.90 16.55
C VAL A 125 -2.80 -8.64 18.03
N LYS A 126 -1.80 -9.34 18.57
CA LYS A 126 -1.36 -9.19 19.98
C LYS A 126 -0.86 -7.75 20.24
N THR A 127 -0.07 -7.20 19.36
CA THR A 127 0.43 -5.82 19.46
C THR A 127 -0.71 -4.80 19.45
N VAL A 128 -1.68 -4.98 18.57
CA VAL A 128 -2.87 -4.11 18.50
C VAL A 128 -3.68 -4.14 19.80
N GLU A 129 -3.92 -5.33 20.38
CA GLU A 129 -4.65 -5.44 21.64
C GLU A 129 -3.85 -4.90 22.83
N ALA A 130 -2.51 -5.00 22.83
CA ALA A 130 -1.65 -4.40 23.86
C ALA A 130 -1.72 -2.85 23.79
N ILE A 131 -1.65 -2.26 22.60
CA ILE A 131 -1.81 -0.81 22.40
C ILE A 131 -3.19 -0.37 22.89
N ARG A 132 -4.25 -1.11 22.53
CA ARG A 132 -5.61 -0.82 22.99
C ARG A 132 -5.73 -0.84 24.51
N ALA A 133 -5.19 -1.89 25.16
CA ALA A 133 -5.23 -2.03 26.61
C ALA A 133 -4.54 -0.82 27.29
N GLN A 134 -3.34 -0.49 26.85
CA GLN A 134 -2.57 0.63 27.40
C GLN A 134 -3.24 2.00 27.13
N TYR A 135 -3.88 2.18 25.96
CA TYR A 135 -4.67 3.37 25.63
C TYR A 135 -5.81 3.57 26.65
N LEU A 136 -6.58 2.52 26.91
CA LEU A 136 -7.74 2.57 27.84
C LEU A 136 -7.30 2.75 29.30
N GLU A 137 -6.30 2.01 29.76
CA GLU A 137 -5.76 2.07 31.12
C GLU A 137 -5.26 3.48 31.47
N ASN A 138 -4.63 4.14 30.51
CA ASN A 138 -4.05 5.45 30.71
C ASN A 138 -5.00 6.61 30.38
N GLY A 139 -6.22 6.34 29.93
CA GLY A 139 -7.20 7.38 29.59
C GLY A 139 -6.76 8.29 28.46
N CYS A 140 -6.10 7.72 27.43
CA CYS A 140 -5.75 8.50 26.21
C CYS A 140 -7.00 8.82 25.40
N ASP A 141 -6.96 9.95 24.65
CA ASP A 141 -8.07 10.44 23.82
C ASP A 141 -7.69 10.64 22.34
N GLY A 142 -6.45 10.34 21.96
CA GLY A 142 -5.94 10.36 20.59
C GLY A 142 -4.72 9.44 20.39
N PHE A 143 -4.32 9.27 19.13
CA PHE A 143 -3.15 8.50 18.73
C PHE A 143 -2.14 9.39 17.99
N LEU A 144 -0.86 9.22 18.31
CA LEU A 144 0.28 9.80 17.60
C LEU A 144 1.17 8.66 17.12
N ALA A 145 1.02 8.30 15.84
CA ALA A 145 1.78 7.22 15.23
C ALA A 145 3.07 7.77 14.62
N ILE A 146 4.22 7.41 15.17
CA ILE A 146 5.54 7.88 14.75
C ILE A 146 6.34 6.69 14.22
N GLY A 147 6.69 6.69 12.94
CA GLY A 147 7.46 5.58 12.34
C GLY A 147 7.17 5.35 10.89
N GLY A 148 7.42 4.13 10.41
CA GLY A 148 7.00 3.67 9.10
C GLY A 148 5.55 3.16 9.10
N GLY A 149 5.18 2.33 8.10
CA GLY A 149 3.83 1.77 7.98
C GLY A 149 3.38 0.99 9.21
N SER A 150 4.25 0.15 9.80
CA SER A 150 3.88 -0.73 10.91
C SER A 150 3.32 -0.01 12.14
N PRO A 151 3.96 1.03 12.71
CA PRO A 151 3.37 1.80 13.79
C PRO A 151 2.06 2.52 13.41
N MET A 152 1.96 3.00 12.17
CA MET A 152 0.73 3.65 11.71
C MET A 152 -0.42 2.67 11.58
N ASP A 153 -0.18 1.49 11.03
CA ASP A 153 -1.17 0.44 10.86
C ASP A 153 -1.61 -0.11 12.23
N ALA A 154 -0.67 -0.31 13.17
CA ALA A 154 -0.96 -0.70 14.54
C ALA A 154 -1.84 0.35 15.25
N ALA A 155 -1.54 1.64 15.11
CA ALA A 155 -2.33 2.73 15.69
C ALA A 155 -3.74 2.80 15.10
N LYS A 156 -3.88 2.69 13.77
CA LYS A 156 -5.19 2.65 13.09
C LYS A 156 -6.03 1.46 13.56
N ALA A 157 -5.42 0.27 13.60
CA ALA A 157 -6.10 -0.94 14.04
C ALA A 157 -6.48 -0.86 15.53
N ALA A 158 -5.62 -0.31 16.40
CA ALA A 158 -5.93 -0.09 17.81
C ALA A 158 -7.07 0.93 17.97
N ALA A 159 -7.08 2.02 17.19
CA ALA A 159 -8.16 2.99 17.18
C ALA A 159 -9.50 2.35 16.78
N ALA A 160 -9.50 1.46 15.77
CA ALA A 160 -10.68 0.69 15.39
C ALA A 160 -11.15 -0.24 16.54
N ARG A 161 -10.21 -0.89 17.23
CA ARG A 161 -10.51 -1.78 18.38
C ARG A 161 -11.03 -1.01 19.59
N VAL A 162 -10.53 0.19 19.84
CA VAL A 162 -11.08 1.09 20.89
C VAL A 162 -12.53 1.45 20.57
N ALA A 163 -12.80 1.83 19.31
CA ALA A 163 -14.14 2.24 18.87
C ALA A 163 -15.14 1.07 18.81
N LYS A 164 -14.65 -0.16 18.54
CA LYS A 164 -15.46 -1.39 18.48
C LYS A 164 -14.97 -2.45 19.48
N PRO A 165 -15.17 -2.26 20.78
CA PRO A 165 -14.58 -3.12 21.82
C PRO A 165 -15.04 -4.58 21.77
N ASN A 166 -16.24 -4.83 21.25
CA ASN A 166 -16.85 -6.17 21.20
C ASN A 166 -16.60 -6.91 19.85
N THR A 167 -15.90 -6.28 18.90
CA THR A 167 -15.62 -6.89 17.60
C THR A 167 -14.16 -7.29 17.51
N PRO A 168 -13.82 -8.58 17.44
CA PRO A 168 -12.44 -9.01 17.23
C PRO A 168 -11.84 -8.40 15.97
N ILE A 169 -10.54 -8.09 15.99
CA ILE A 169 -9.90 -7.36 14.89
C ILE A 169 -9.99 -8.11 13.55
N GLY A 170 -9.86 -9.44 13.54
CA GLY A 170 -10.01 -10.26 12.32
C GLY A 170 -11.40 -10.13 11.67
N LYS A 171 -12.44 -9.79 12.43
CA LYS A 171 -13.77 -9.51 11.88
C LYS A 171 -13.91 -8.13 11.23
N MET A 172 -12.89 -7.28 11.39
CA MET A 172 -12.79 -5.97 10.73
C MET A 172 -12.01 -6.05 9.41
N ALA A 173 -11.46 -7.22 9.05
CA ALA A 173 -10.76 -7.44 7.79
C ALA A 173 -11.66 -7.12 6.58
N GLY A 174 -11.08 -6.46 5.58
CA GLY A 174 -11.77 -6.04 4.35
C GLY A 174 -12.29 -4.60 4.40
N LEU A 175 -13.11 -4.25 3.43
CA LEU A 175 -13.56 -2.89 3.18
C LEU A 175 -14.79 -2.52 4.03
N LYS A 176 -14.75 -1.32 4.66
CA LYS A 176 -15.89 -0.71 5.39
C LYS A 176 -16.48 -1.61 6.48
N LYS A 177 -15.63 -2.20 7.31
CA LYS A 177 -16.05 -3.05 8.45
C LYS A 177 -16.00 -2.31 9.79
N VAL A 178 -15.28 -1.21 9.89
CA VAL A 178 -15.23 -0.37 11.09
C VAL A 178 -16.48 0.53 11.16
N MET A 179 -16.73 1.36 10.13
CA MET A 179 -17.94 2.17 9.93
C MET A 179 -18.38 3.00 11.16
N ILE A 180 -17.43 3.39 12.00
CA ILE A 180 -17.65 4.21 13.18
C ILE A 180 -16.48 5.19 13.33
N LYS A 181 -16.75 6.40 13.84
CA LYS A 181 -15.70 7.39 14.13
C LYS A 181 -14.73 6.81 15.17
N VAL A 182 -13.45 6.85 14.87
CA VAL A 182 -12.37 6.48 15.79
C VAL A 182 -11.78 7.71 16.48
N ALA A 183 -11.01 7.51 17.55
CA ALA A 183 -10.21 8.58 18.15
C ALA A 183 -9.26 9.20 17.08
N PRO A 184 -8.98 10.51 17.16
CA PRO A 184 -8.14 11.16 16.17
C PRO A 184 -6.75 10.55 16.11
N ILE A 185 -6.24 10.38 14.89
CA ILE A 185 -4.91 9.85 14.61
C ILE A 185 -4.09 10.95 13.95
N VAL A 186 -2.91 11.23 14.50
CA VAL A 186 -1.86 12.04 13.88
C VAL A 186 -0.75 11.11 13.44
N ALA A 187 -0.39 11.13 12.18
CA ALA A 187 0.65 10.27 11.60
C ALA A 187 1.91 11.08 11.28
N VAL A 188 3.05 10.56 11.72
CA VAL A 188 4.38 11.19 11.58
C VAL A 188 5.32 10.17 10.95
N PRO A 189 5.42 10.12 9.60
CA PRO A 189 6.26 9.17 8.91
C PRO A 189 7.75 9.45 9.16
N THR A 190 8.50 8.39 9.45
CA THR A 190 9.96 8.38 9.50
C THR A 190 10.57 7.58 8.35
N THR A 191 9.74 7.09 7.44
CA THR A 191 10.12 6.44 6.18
C THR A 191 9.38 7.07 5.01
N SER A 192 9.94 6.98 3.82
CA SER A 192 9.36 7.53 2.59
C SER A 192 8.98 6.37 1.65
N GLY A 193 7.84 5.70 1.94
CA GLY A 193 7.47 4.50 1.21
C GLY A 193 5.99 4.18 1.24
N THR A 194 5.48 3.80 2.39
CA THR A 194 4.17 3.17 2.55
C THR A 194 2.97 4.09 2.29
N GLY A 195 3.13 5.41 2.46
CA GLY A 195 2.01 6.35 2.37
C GLY A 195 0.91 6.10 3.42
N SER A 196 1.19 5.33 4.50
CA SER A 196 0.17 4.99 5.50
C SER A 196 -0.38 6.24 6.21
N GLU A 197 0.37 7.35 6.24
CA GLU A 197 -0.08 8.63 6.81
C GLU A 197 -1.27 9.25 6.09
N VAL A 198 -1.61 8.79 4.88
CA VAL A 198 -2.72 9.32 4.08
C VAL A 198 -3.76 8.28 3.70
N THR A 199 -3.53 7.01 4.00
CA THR A 199 -4.40 5.92 3.54
C THR A 199 -5.41 5.47 4.59
N MET A 200 -6.48 4.85 4.11
CA MET A 200 -7.53 4.24 4.93
C MET A 200 -7.22 2.81 5.36
N GLY A 201 -6.07 2.26 4.93
CA GLY A 201 -5.67 0.88 5.17
C GLY A 201 -4.85 0.71 6.44
N ALA A 202 -4.95 -0.45 7.06
CA ALA A 202 -4.06 -0.96 8.09
C ALA A 202 -3.85 -2.46 7.87
N VAL A 203 -2.60 -2.90 7.67
CA VAL A 203 -2.26 -4.31 7.43
C VAL A 203 -1.81 -4.93 8.74
N ILE A 204 -2.48 -6.01 9.14
CA ILE A 204 -2.23 -6.72 10.41
C ILE A 204 -1.89 -8.18 10.14
N SER A 205 -0.93 -8.70 10.87
CA SER A 205 -0.51 -10.10 10.83
C SER A 205 -1.23 -10.91 11.90
N ASP A 206 -1.89 -11.96 11.48
CA ASP A 206 -2.42 -12.99 12.36
C ASP A 206 -1.45 -14.18 12.34
N HIS A 207 -0.66 -14.31 13.41
CA HIS A 207 0.33 -15.38 13.50
C HIS A 207 -0.30 -16.75 13.77
N ASP A 208 -1.47 -16.78 14.38
CA ASP A 208 -2.17 -18.03 14.68
C ASP A 208 -2.75 -18.63 13.39
N GLU A 209 -3.30 -17.78 12.52
CA GLU A 209 -3.83 -18.17 11.22
C GLU A 209 -2.78 -18.10 10.09
N ARG A 210 -1.55 -17.68 10.37
CA ARG A 210 -0.47 -17.45 9.38
C ARG A 210 -0.93 -16.62 8.20
N HIS A 211 -1.72 -15.60 8.47
CA HIS A 211 -2.35 -14.78 7.45
C HIS A 211 -2.18 -13.29 7.73
N LYS A 212 -1.97 -12.51 6.67
CA LYS A 212 -2.03 -11.04 6.73
C LYS A 212 -3.33 -10.57 6.11
N TYR A 213 -3.99 -9.63 6.75
CA TYR A 213 -5.19 -9.02 6.21
C TYR A 213 -5.17 -7.50 6.36
N ALA A 214 -5.81 -6.81 5.44
CA ALA A 214 -6.01 -5.38 5.50
C ALA A 214 -7.37 -5.05 6.11
N ILE A 215 -7.39 -4.07 7.00
CA ILE A 215 -8.59 -3.38 7.46
C ILE A 215 -8.65 -2.08 6.67
N MET A 216 -9.67 -1.89 5.85
CA MET A 216 -9.82 -0.72 4.98
C MET A 216 -11.10 0.03 5.33
N ASP A 217 -10.95 1.17 6.00
CA ASP A 217 -12.10 2.00 6.39
C ASP A 217 -11.73 3.49 6.37
N PRO A 218 -12.56 4.34 5.74
CA PRO A 218 -12.28 5.78 5.68
C PRO A 218 -12.12 6.45 7.05
N ASN A 219 -12.72 5.91 8.11
CA ASN A 219 -12.54 6.42 9.47
C ASN A 219 -11.10 6.24 10.01
N LEU A 220 -10.28 5.38 9.37
CA LEU A 220 -8.88 5.13 9.75
C LEU A 220 -7.89 6.10 9.11
N VAL A 221 -8.34 6.94 8.16
CA VAL A 221 -7.50 8.00 7.59
C VAL A 221 -7.06 8.93 8.72
N PRO A 222 -5.76 9.17 8.92
CA PRO A 222 -5.28 10.11 9.92
C PRO A 222 -5.89 11.50 9.74
N LYS A 223 -6.07 12.24 10.82
CA LYS A 223 -6.57 13.63 10.75
C LYS A 223 -5.49 14.60 10.31
N TYR A 224 -4.25 14.27 10.65
CA TYR A 224 -3.07 15.02 10.27
C TYR A 224 -1.94 14.08 9.83
N ALA A 225 -1.23 14.49 8.79
CA ALA A 225 0.08 13.96 8.40
C ALA A 225 1.13 15.04 8.66
N VAL A 226 2.14 14.74 9.49
CA VAL A 226 3.24 15.64 9.80
C VAL A 226 4.48 15.15 9.07
N LEU A 227 4.86 15.84 7.99
CA LEU A 227 5.91 15.43 7.05
C LEU A 227 7.19 16.21 7.33
N ASP A 228 7.99 15.74 8.29
CA ASP A 228 9.27 16.34 8.67
C ASP A 228 10.45 15.55 8.07
N PRO A 229 11.16 16.09 7.06
CA PRO A 229 12.27 15.39 6.42
C PRO A 229 13.42 15.07 7.38
N LYS A 230 13.61 15.85 8.47
CA LYS A 230 14.61 15.58 9.49
C LYS A 230 14.42 14.24 10.20
N LEU A 231 13.17 13.76 10.29
CA LEU A 231 12.87 12.47 10.91
C LEU A 231 13.21 11.27 10.01
N THR A 232 13.54 11.52 8.74
CA THR A 232 13.94 10.47 7.79
C THR A 232 15.44 10.35 7.57
N VAL A 233 16.24 11.27 8.12
CA VAL A 233 17.71 11.33 7.93
C VAL A 233 18.40 10.07 8.46
N SER A 234 17.91 9.50 9.56
CA SER A 234 18.47 8.30 10.19
C SER A 234 18.12 6.99 9.48
N MET A 235 17.35 7.01 8.38
CA MET A 235 17.04 5.79 7.65
C MET A 235 18.30 5.14 7.07
N PRO A 236 18.54 3.84 7.32
CA PRO A 236 19.61 3.08 6.66
C PRO A 236 19.43 3.08 5.13
N LYS A 237 20.53 2.98 4.40
CA LYS A 237 20.52 2.91 2.92
C LYS A 237 19.56 1.87 2.37
N PHE A 238 19.59 0.66 2.93
CA PHE A 238 18.67 -0.43 2.53
C PHE A 238 17.19 -0.05 2.70
N VAL A 239 16.85 0.58 3.83
CA VAL A 239 15.47 1.05 4.08
C VAL A 239 15.11 2.18 3.12
N THR A 240 16.02 3.12 2.87
CA THR A 240 15.82 4.20 1.89
C THR A 240 15.51 3.64 0.49
N ALA A 241 16.31 2.67 0.03
CA ALA A 241 16.12 2.04 -1.27
C ALA A 241 14.78 1.31 -1.36
N THR A 242 14.53 0.40 -0.42
CA THR A 242 13.35 -0.47 -0.47
C THR A 242 12.05 0.32 -0.28
N THR A 243 12.01 1.29 0.64
CA THR A 243 10.81 2.13 0.82
C THR A 243 10.61 3.09 -0.35
N GLY A 244 11.69 3.63 -0.93
CA GLY A 244 11.57 4.49 -2.11
C GLY A 244 11.04 3.77 -3.33
N ILE A 245 11.47 2.53 -3.56
CA ILE A 245 10.91 1.68 -4.63
C ILE A 245 9.47 1.24 -4.30
N ASP A 246 9.13 1.04 -3.03
CA ASP A 246 7.76 0.80 -2.59
C ASP A 246 6.83 1.98 -2.97
N ALA A 247 7.25 3.22 -2.68
CA ALA A 247 6.53 4.41 -3.12
C ALA A 247 6.41 4.51 -4.66
N LEU A 248 7.47 4.14 -5.39
CA LEU A 248 7.44 4.07 -6.84
C LEU A 248 6.41 3.03 -7.32
N THR A 249 6.39 1.86 -6.69
CA THR A 249 5.44 0.79 -7.02
C THR A 249 4.00 1.25 -6.79
N HIS A 250 3.71 1.90 -5.66
CA HIS A 250 2.41 2.50 -5.37
C HIS A 250 1.97 3.47 -6.48
N ALA A 251 2.86 4.40 -6.86
CA ALA A 251 2.56 5.40 -7.88
C ALA A 251 2.34 4.76 -9.26
N VAL A 252 3.20 3.81 -9.66
CA VAL A 252 3.10 3.15 -10.97
C VAL A 252 1.87 2.25 -11.05
N GLU A 253 1.62 1.39 -10.04
CA GLU A 253 0.44 0.53 -10.04
C GLU A 253 -0.85 1.34 -10.02
N SER A 254 -0.90 2.43 -9.24
CA SER A 254 -2.01 3.39 -9.27
C SER A 254 -2.23 3.97 -10.67
N TYR A 255 -1.18 4.32 -11.38
CA TYR A 255 -1.26 4.98 -12.69
C TYR A 255 -1.67 4.04 -13.83
N VAL A 256 -1.24 2.77 -13.79
CA VAL A 256 -1.54 1.80 -14.84
C VAL A 256 -2.87 1.04 -14.64
N THR A 257 -3.64 1.34 -13.62
CA THR A 257 -4.95 0.73 -13.42
C THR A 257 -5.89 1.02 -14.59
N TRP A 258 -6.79 0.08 -14.91
CA TRP A 258 -7.75 0.28 -16.00
C TRP A 258 -9.00 1.07 -15.58
N ALA A 259 -9.25 1.20 -14.28
CA ALA A 259 -10.42 1.88 -13.71
C ALA A 259 -10.01 2.65 -12.45
N TYR A 260 -10.90 3.49 -11.94
CA TYR A 260 -10.75 4.33 -10.74
C TYR A 260 -9.86 5.55 -10.91
N ASN A 261 -9.11 5.65 -12.00
CA ASN A 261 -8.25 6.80 -12.26
C ASN A 261 -9.08 8.08 -12.45
N ASN A 262 -8.59 9.15 -11.87
CA ASN A 262 -9.09 10.49 -12.12
C ASN A 262 -7.91 11.46 -12.27
N ASN A 263 -8.20 12.70 -12.67
CA ASN A 263 -7.14 13.70 -12.88
C ASN A 263 -6.31 13.99 -11.63
N ALA A 264 -6.86 13.81 -10.43
CA ALA A 264 -6.14 14.05 -9.18
C ALA A 264 -5.22 12.87 -8.84
N SER A 265 -5.72 11.62 -8.94
CA SER A 265 -4.90 10.43 -8.71
C SER A 265 -3.75 10.34 -9.71
N ASN A 266 -4.01 10.62 -10.99
CA ASN A 266 -2.98 10.62 -12.03
C ASN A 266 -1.90 11.67 -11.75
N ARG A 267 -2.27 12.94 -11.48
CA ARG A 267 -1.28 13.98 -11.13
C ARG A 267 -0.46 13.61 -9.90
N ASN A 268 -1.08 13.04 -8.86
CA ASN A 268 -0.35 12.61 -7.67
C ASN A 268 0.64 11.49 -8.00
N ALA A 269 0.26 10.51 -8.82
CA ALA A 269 1.15 9.44 -9.26
C ALA A 269 2.32 9.97 -10.11
N GLU A 270 2.05 10.83 -11.09
CA GLU A 270 3.05 11.47 -11.94
C GLU A 270 4.06 12.29 -11.13
N GLU A 271 3.58 13.15 -10.20
CA GLU A 271 4.45 13.91 -9.30
C GLU A 271 5.32 13.00 -8.43
N ALA A 272 4.76 11.91 -7.90
CA ALA A 272 5.50 10.94 -7.12
C ALA A 272 6.61 10.29 -7.95
N VAL A 273 6.29 9.77 -9.13
CA VAL A 273 7.27 9.14 -10.04
C VAL A 273 8.41 10.09 -10.39
N VAL A 274 8.09 11.34 -10.79
CA VAL A 274 9.12 12.34 -11.15
C VAL A 274 10.02 12.65 -9.95
N LYS A 275 9.45 12.84 -8.74
CA LYS A 275 10.24 13.11 -7.53
C LYS A 275 11.14 11.94 -7.16
N ILE A 276 10.64 10.70 -7.26
CA ILE A 276 11.41 9.49 -6.94
C ILE A 276 12.59 9.33 -7.92
N PHE A 277 12.35 9.44 -9.22
CA PHE A 277 13.41 9.34 -10.24
C PHE A 277 14.52 10.37 -10.05
N ARG A 278 14.20 11.56 -9.57
CA ARG A 278 15.17 12.64 -9.35
C ARG A 278 15.92 12.52 -8.02
N ASN A 279 15.30 11.95 -6.99
CA ASN A 279 15.79 12.13 -5.63
C ASN A 279 16.08 10.82 -4.87
N LEU A 280 15.55 9.65 -5.28
CA LEU A 280 15.77 8.42 -4.52
C LEU A 280 17.25 8.05 -4.43
N LYS A 281 17.95 8.13 -5.54
CA LYS A 281 19.41 7.85 -5.57
C LYS A 281 20.18 8.85 -4.70
N ARG A 282 19.87 10.13 -4.77
CA ARG A 282 20.48 11.18 -3.92
C ARG A 282 20.28 10.86 -2.43
N ALA A 283 19.03 10.57 -2.03
CA ALA A 283 18.70 10.23 -0.65
C ALA A 283 19.34 8.90 -0.20
N TYR A 284 19.60 7.97 -1.10
CA TYR A 284 20.33 6.72 -0.84
C TYR A 284 21.82 6.94 -0.68
N GLU A 285 22.44 7.75 -1.52
CA GLU A 285 23.87 8.05 -1.50
C GLU A 285 24.25 8.92 -0.29
N ASP A 286 23.47 9.98 -0.05
CA ASP A 286 23.60 10.87 1.11
C ASP A 286 22.30 10.97 1.91
N GLY A 287 22.26 10.28 3.04
CA GLY A 287 21.14 10.31 3.96
C GLY A 287 20.88 11.67 4.60
N ASN A 288 21.84 12.61 4.55
CA ASN A 288 21.70 13.96 5.09
C ASN A 288 21.26 15.00 4.05
N ASP A 289 21.10 14.61 2.80
CA ASP A 289 20.51 15.48 1.77
C ASP A 289 19.01 15.74 2.09
N LEU A 290 18.77 16.79 2.89
CA LEU A 290 17.42 17.15 3.35
C LEU A 290 16.47 17.47 2.21
N GLU A 291 16.95 18.05 1.10
CA GLU A 291 16.12 18.32 -0.06
C GLU A 291 15.63 17.01 -0.70
N ALA A 292 16.54 16.05 -0.89
CA ALA A 292 16.18 14.74 -1.40
C ALA A 292 15.27 13.97 -0.44
N ARG A 293 15.51 14.05 0.88
CA ARG A 293 14.64 13.45 1.90
C ARG A 293 13.23 14.05 1.88
N GLU A 294 13.10 15.37 1.78
CA GLU A 294 11.81 16.05 1.67
C GLU A 294 11.08 15.65 0.39
N ALA A 295 11.80 15.65 -0.75
CA ALA A 295 11.23 15.23 -2.02
C ALA A 295 10.70 13.79 -1.98
N MET A 296 11.45 12.86 -1.35
CA MET A 296 11.04 11.47 -1.18
C MET A 296 9.84 11.33 -0.23
N LEU A 297 9.81 12.09 0.86
CA LEU A 297 8.70 12.08 1.81
C LEU A 297 7.40 12.58 1.15
N ILE A 298 7.49 13.67 0.39
CA ILE A 298 6.36 14.19 -0.40
C ILE A 298 5.96 13.19 -1.50
N ALA A 299 6.91 12.53 -2.14
CA ALA A 299 6.63 11.52 -3.16
C ALA A 299 5.85 10.33 -2.58
N SER A 300 6.25 9.82 -1.42
CA SER A 300 5.53 8.77 -0.68
C SER A 300 4.10 9.20 -0.34
N TYR A 301 3.92 10.41 0.19
CA TYR A 301 2.61 11.00 0.47
C TYR A 301 1.73 11.08 -0.80
N LYS A 302 2.29 11.57 -1.91
CA LYS A 302 1.59 11.68 -3.20
C LYS A 302 1.22 10.31 -3.79
N ALA A 303 2.14 9.34 -3.74
CA ALA A 303 1.85 7.95 -4.11
C ALA A 303 0.73 7.38 -3.23
N GLY A 304 0.75 7.67 -1.93
CA GLY A 304 -0.29 7.33 -0.98
C GLY A 304 -1.67 7.87 -1.37
N LEU A 305 -1.76 9.15 -1.73
CA LEU A 305 -3.01 9.76 -2.22
C LEU A 305 -3.51 9.09 -3.50
N ALA A 306 -2.59 8.75 -4.42
CA ALA A 306 -2.95 8.11 -5.68
C ALA A 306 -3.55 6.72 -5.44
N PHE A 307 -2.80 5.82 -4.77
CA PHE A 307 -3.27 4.44 -4.61
C PHE A 307 -4.38 4.27 -3.57
N ASN A 308 -4.51 5.18 -2.60
CA ASN A 308 -5.66 5.16 -1.70
C ASN A 308 -6.99 5.33 -2.45
N HIS A 309 -6.96 5.98 -3.61
CA HIS A 309 -8.09 6.14 -4.51
C HIS A 309 -8.24 4.96 -5.48
N THR A 310 -7.15 4.55 -6.14
CA THR A 310 -7.19 3.57 -7.23
C THR A 310 -6.98 2.13 -6.79
N GLY A 311 -6.40 1.89 -5.62
CA GLY A 311 -5.82 0.61 -5.23
C GLY A 311 -4.43 0.41 -5.84
N VAL A 312 -3.91 -0.78 -5.67
CA VAL A 312 -2.62 -1.28 -6.20
C VAL A 312 -2.84 -2.42 -7.21
N GLY A 313 -1.88 -3.29 -7.45
CA GLY A 313 -1.99 -4.36 -8.43
C GLY A 313 -1.31 -5.68 -8.04
N TYR A 314 -0.88 -6.45 -9.04
CA TYR A 314 -0.26 -7.76 -8.79
C TYR A 314 1.14 -7.67 -8.20
N VAL A 315 1.85 -6.55 -8.34
CA VAL A 315 3.13 -6.39 -7.66
C VAL A 315 2.90 -6.51 -6.15
N HIS A 316 1.97 -5.75 -5.61
CA HIS A 316 1.61 -5.81 -4.19
C HIS A 316 0.96 -7.13 -3.80
N ALA A 317 0.05 -7.68 -4.61
CA ALA A 317 -0.61 -8.94 -4.31
C ALA A 317 0.40 -10.12 -4.18
N ILE A 318 1.41 -10.17 -5.04
CA ILE A 318 2.50 -11.16 -4.95
C ILE A 318 3.39 -10.88 -3.74
N ALA A 319 3.77 -9.60 -3.51
CA ALA A 319 4.61 -9.20 -2.37
C ALA A 319 3.95 -9.52 -1.03
N HIS A 320 2.63 -9.34 -0.90
CA HIS A 320 1.86 -9.71 0.29
C HIS A 320 1.88 -11.23 0.52
N ALA A 321 1.65 -12.01 -0.54
CA ALA A 321 1.69 -13.47 -0.44
C ALA A 321 3.08 -13.98 -0.02
N MET A 322 4.15 -13.43 -0.62
CA MET A 322 5.54 -13.74 -0.24
C MET A 322 5.85 -13.29 1.19
N GLY A 323 5.41 -12.10 1.58
CA GLY A 323 5.56 -11.61 2.94
C GLY A 323 4.86 -12.48 3.98
N GLY A 324 3.74 -13.13 3.62
CA GLY A 324 3.03 -14.08 4.48
C GLY A 324 3.76 -15.40 4.68
N ILE A 325 4.43 -15.91 3.64
CA ILE A 325 5.13 -17.22 3.68
C ILE A 325 6.58 -17.08 4.18
N TYR A 326 7.32 -16.11 3.64
CA TYR A 326 8.77 -15.98 3.82
C TYR A 326 9.18 -14.81 4.70
N ASN A 327 8.20 -14.01 5.19
CA ASN A 327 8.47 -12.77 5.91
C ASN A 327 9.40 -11.80 5.15
N THR A 328 9.32 -11.81 3.82
CA THR A 328 10.13 -10.94 2.95
C THR A 328 9.82 -9.48 3.24
N ALA A 329 10.86 -8.64 3.28
CA ALA A 329 10.68 -7.19 3.41
C ALA A 329 9.85 -6.66 2.23
N HIS A 330 8.74 -5.97 2.53
CA HIS A 330 7.70 -5.60 1.56
C HIS A 330 8.25 -4.80 0.37
N GLY A 331 8.97 -3.70 0.64
CA GLY A 331 9.54 -2.88 -0.44
C GLY A 331 10.63 -3.60 -1.23
N LEU A 332 11.34 -4.57 -0.64
CA LEU A 332 12.27 -5.42 -1.37
C LEU A 332 11.55 -6.36 -2.34
N ALA A 333 10.45 -6.97 -1.89
CA ALA A 333 9.61 -7.80 -2.76
C ALA A 333 9.08 -6.97 -3.94
N ASN A 334 8.54 -5.77 -3.67
CA ASN A 334 8.05 -4.87 -4.71
C ASN A 334 9.15 -4.48 -5.71
N ALA A 335 10.37 -4.21 -5.25
CA ALA A 335 11.50 -3.85 -6.11
C ALA A 335 11.85 -4.93 -7.14
N VAL A 336 11.81 -6.19 -6.73
CA VAL A 336 12.08 -7.33 -7.62
C VAL A 336 10.91 -7.60 -8.56
N ILE A 337 9.69 -7.58 -8.03
CA ILE A 337 8.48 -8.02 -8.74
C ILE A 337 8.04 -6.98 -9.78
N MET A 338 8.12 -5.68 -9.46
CA MET A 338 7.54 -4.61 -10.28
C MET A 338 8.01 -4.64 -11.74
N PRO A 339 9.31 -4.66 -12.07
CA PRO A 339 9.73 -4.67 -13.47
C PRO A 339 9.27 -5.92 -14.23
N ILE A 340 9.13 -7.06 -13.53
CA ILE A 340 8.69 -8.33 -14.12
C ILE A 340 7.20 -8.28 -14.48
N VAL A 341 6.38 -7.76 -13.57
CA VAL A 341 4.92 -7.62 -13.78
C VAL A 341 4.62 -6.59 -14.87
N LEU A 342 5.35 -5.45 -14.89
CA LEU A 342 5.17 -4.43 -15.93
C LEU A 342 5.51 -4.96 -17.33
N GLU A 343 6.59 -5.75 -17.47
CA GLU A 343 6.93 -6.44 -18.71
C GLU A 343 5.84 -7.45 -19.11
N ASP A 344 5.31 -8.21 -18.15
CA ASP A 344 4.26 -9.18 -18.41
C ASP A 344 2.94 -8.55 -18.82
N TYR A 345 2.60 -7.36 -18.30
CA TYR A 345 1.43 -6.60 -18.78
C TYR A 345 1.54 -6.21 -20.25
N GLY A 346 2.76 -5.99 -20.76
CA GLY A 346 3.05 -5.72 -22.16
C GLY A 346 2.27 -4.53 -22.72
N THR A 347 1.69 -4.71 -23.90
CA THR A 347 0.99 -3.63 -24.62
C THR A 347 -0.18 -3.00 -23.86
N ALA A 348 -0.71 -3.67 -22.83
CA ALA A 348 -1.83 -3.14 -22.05
C ALA A 348 -1.45 -1.87 -21.24
N VAL A 349 -0.15 -1.66 -20.97
CA VAL A 349 0.34 -0.53 -20.17
C VAL A 349 1.37 0.33 -20.90
N HIS A 350 1.68 0.01 -22.16
CA HIS A 350 2.68 0.78 -22.92
C HIS A 350 2.39 2.28 -22.99
N PRO A 351 1.16 2.76 -23.27
CA PRO A 351 0.89 4.20 -23.33
C PRO A 351 1.16 4.91 -22.01
N GLN A 352 0.75 4.31 -20.87
CA GLN A 352 0.95 4.89 -19.55
C GLN A 352 2.44 4.92 -19.18
N LEU A 353 3.16 3.82 -19.40
CA LEU A 353 4.60 3.75 -19.11
C LEU A 353 5.41 4.65 -20.05
N ALA A 354 4.99 4.82 -21.30
CA ALA A 354 5.60 5.75 -22.25
C ALA A 354 5.50 7.19 -21.73
N HIS A 355 4.32 7.59 -21.24
CA HIS A 355 4.13 8.91 -20.63
C HIS A 355 5.02 9.09 -19.40
N LEU A 356 5.12 8.08 -18.51
CA LEU A 356 6.03 8.13 -17.35
C LEU A 356 7.49 8.24 -17.77
N ALA A 357 7.91 7.58 -18.86
CA ALA A 357 9.25 7.73 -19.43
C ALA A 357 9.53 9.16 -19.91
N GLU A 358 8.53 9.80 -20.52
CA GLU A 358 8.64 11.18 -21.00
C GLU A 358 8.78 12.19 -19.87
N ILE A 359 7.88 12.15 -18.89
CA ILE A 359 7.87 13.13 -17.78
C ILE A 359 9.06 12.96 -16.81
N THR A 360 9.65 11.77 -16.76
CA THR A 360 10.89 11.52 -15.99
C THR A 360 12.16 11.85 -16.78
N GLY A 361 12.05 12.07 -18.08
CA GLY A 361 13.19 12.33 -18.96
C GLY A 361 14.00 11.07 -19.32
N VAL A 362 13.49 9.87 -19.01
CA VAL A 362 14.16 8.60 -19.32
C VAL A 362 14.25 8.38 -20.84
N LYS A 363 13.14 8.59 -21.54
CA LYS A 363 13.09 8.54 -23.02
C LYS A 363 11.91 9.37 -23.52
N THR A 364 12.18 10.33 -24.38
CA THR A 364 11.18 11.30 -24.88
C THR A 364 10.78 11.08 -26.35
N THR A 365 11.48 10.19 -27.06
CA THR A 365 11.26 9.90 -28.48
C THR A 365 11.11 8.40 -28.74
N GLY A 366 10.46 8.04 -29.83
CA GLY A 366 10.19 6.64 -30.20
C GLY A 366 8.74 6.23 -29.96
N SER A 367 8.43 4.98 -30.23
CA SER A 367 7.11 4.37 -30.00
C SER A 367 6.83 4.20 -28.51
N ASP A 368 5.55 4.04 -28.15
CA ASP A 368 5.14 3.77 -26.77
C ASP A 368 5.81 2.51 -26.22
N ALA A 369 5.98 1.47 -27.02
CA ALA A 369 6.69 0.26 -26.63
C ALA A 369 8.16 0.53 -26.27
N GLU A 370 8.88 1.32 -27.09
CA GLU A 370 10.28 1.67 -26.82
C GLU A 370 10.43 2.53 -25.58
N LYS A 371 9.52 3.49 -25.35
CA LYS A 371 9.51 4.34 -24.16
C LYS A 371 9.17 3.52 -22.91
N ALA A 372 8.14 2.66 -22.97
CA ALA A 372 7.74 1.79 -21.88
C ALA A 372 8.88 0.84 -21.46
N ASN A 373 9.53 0.19 -22.42
CA ASN A 373 10.69 -0.67 -22.16
C ASN A 373 11.87 0.12 -21.55
N ALA A 374 12.11 1.36 -22.01
CA ALA A 374 13.13 2.21 -21.42
C ALA A 374 12.81 2.58 -19.96
N PHE A 375 11.54 2.87 -19.63
CA PHE A 375 11.10 3.13 -18.27
C PHE A 375 11.33 1.92 -17.35
N ILE A 376 10.94 0.71 -17.78
CA ILE A 376 11.16 -0.53 -17.03
C ILE A 376 12.67 -0.79 -16.85
N ALA A 377 13.47 -0.56 -17.90
CA ALA A 377 14.92 -0.70 -17.82
C ALA A 377 15.55 0.30 -16.83
N ALA A 378 15.03 1.53 -16.77
CA ALA A 378 15.47 2.54 -15.80
C ALA A 378 15.15 2.13 -14.35
N ILE A 379 14.01 1.51 -14.08
CA ILE A 379 13.69 0.93 -12.76
C ILE A 379 14.69 -0.18 -12.40
N ARG A 380 14.96 -1.09 -13.33
CA ARG A 380 15.97 -2.16 -13.12
C ARG A 380 17.36 -1.59 -12.86
N GLN A 381 17.73 -0.53 -13.55
CA GLN A 381 19.00 0.15 -13.35
C GLN A 381 19.07 0.79 -11.96
N MET A 382 18.02 1.49 -11.55
CA MET A 382 17.91 2.10 -10.21
C MET A 382 18.05 1.05 -9.11
N ASN A 383 17.38 -0.11 -9.24
CA ASN A 383 17.52 -1.21 -8.30
C ASN A 383 18.96 -1.73 -8.21
N ARG A 384 19.62 -1.95 -9.35
CA ARG A 384 21.04 -2.40 -9.38
C ARG A 384 21.98 -1.38 -8.72
N GLU A 385 21.81 -0.09 -8.99
CA GLU A 385 22.63 0.96 -8.42
C GLU A 385 22.50 1.11 -6.91
N MET A 386 21.35 0.67 -6.36
CA MET A 386 21.11 0.63 -4.92
C MET A 386 21.38 -0.76 -4.31
N GLY A 387 21.97 -1.69 -5.07
CA GLY A 387 22.32 -3.03 -4.59
C GLY A 387 21.14 -3.94 -4.29
N LEU A 388 19.96 -3.68 -4.88
CA LEU A 388 18.80 -4.54 -4.72
C LEU A 388 18.90 -5.77 -5.67
N PRO A 389 18.47 -6.96 -5.23
CA PRO A 389 18.54 -8.17 -6.04
C PRO A 389 17.58 -8.12 -7.23
N THR A 390 17.83 -8.96 -8.23
CA THR A 390 17.00 -9.12 -9.42
C THR A 390 15.98 -10.25 -9.32
N GLY A 391 16.10 -11.09 -8.29
CA GLY A 391 15.25 -12.23 -7.98
C GLY A 391 15.55 -12.76 -6.58
N PHE A 392 14.94 -13.88 -6.21
CA PHE A 392 15.11 -14.54 -4.92
C PHE A 392 15.47 -16.02 -5.10
N ASP A 393 16.41 -16.51 -4.30
CA ASP A 393 16.89 -17.88 -4.26
C ASP A 393 16.18 -18.77 -3.22
N PHE A 394 15.44 -18.14 -2.29
CA PHE A 394 14.76 -18.83 -1.19
C PHE A 394 13.30 -19.22 -1.50
N ILE A 395 12.75 -18.84 -2.66
CA ILE A 395 11.38 -19.18 -3.03
C ILE A 395 11.32 -20.59 -3.57
N GLU A 396 10.54 -21.45 -2.94
CA GLU A 396 10.41 -22.85 -3.34
C GLU A 396 9.18 -23.08 -4.22
N GLN A 397 9.30 -23.89 -5.26
CA GLN A 397 8.18 -24.20 -6.17
C GLN A 397 7.00 -24.89 -5.48
N LYS A 398 7.24 -25.58 -4.36
CA LYS A 398 6.17 -26.20 -3.54
C LYS A 398 5.19 -25.16 -2.97
N ASP A 399 5.62 -23.90 -2.78
CA ASP A 399 4.83 -22.84 -2.22
C ASP A 399 4.07 -22.02 -3.28
N PHE A 400 4.39 -22.22 -4.57
CA PHE A 400 3.70 -21.56 -5.69
C PHE A 400 2.18 -21.69 -5.65
N PRO A 401 1.59 -22.88 -5.39
CA PRO A 401 0.12 -22.98 -5.31
C PRO A 401 -0.49 -22.03 -4.29
N GLN A 402 0.15 -21.85 -3.14
CA GLN A 402 -0.36 -20.96 -2.10
C GLN A 402 -0.16 -19.49 -2.44
N ILE A 403 1.01 -19.11 -2.99
CA ILE A 403 1.29 -17.75 -3.47
C ILE A 403 0.28 -17.37 -4.55
N ILE A 404 0.08 -18.23 -5.54
CA ILE A 404 -0.85 -18.02 -6.66
C ILE A 404 -2.27 -17.83 -6.14
N LYS A 405 -2.72 -18.70 -5.23
CA LYS A 405 -4.05 -18.63 -4.63
C LYS A 405 -4.28 -17.29 -3.95
N TRP A 406 -3.36 -16.83 -3.10
CA TRP A 406 -3.50 -15.59 -2.37
C TRP A 406 -3.38 -14.37 -3.29
N ALA A 407 -2.37 -14.32 -4.15
CA ALA A 407 -2.17 -13.20 -5.06
C ALA A 407 -3.32 -13.03 -6.07
N LEU A 408 -3.89 -14.13 -6.59
CA LEU A 408 -5.06 -14.06 -7.46
C LEU A 408 -6.34 -13.67 -6.70
N ALA A 409 -6.52 -14.15 -5.47
CA ALA A 409 -7.69 -13.78 -4.66
C ALA A 409 -7.69 -12.27 -4.35
N GLU A 410 -6.52 -11.71 -4.03
CA GLU A 410 -6.36 -10.29 -3.76
C GLU A 410 -6.44 -9.45 -5.04
N GLY A 411 -5.63 -9.76 -6.06
CA GLY A 411 -5.53 -8.99 -7.29
C GLY A 411 -6.81 -9.02 -8.13
N ASN A 412 -7.41 -10.19 -8.31
CA ASN A 412 -8.65 -10.33 -9.10
C ASN A 412 -9.89 -9.87 -8.33
N GLY A 413 -9.87 -9.98 -6.99
CA GLY A 413 -11.01 -9.65 -6.16
C GLY A 413 -11.13 -8.18 -5.82
N THR A 414 -9.98 -7.48 -5.70
CA THR A 414 -9.91 -6.15 -5.07
C THR A 414 -9.38 -5.07 -6.00
N TYR A 415 -8.41 -5.38 -6.88
CA TYR A 415 -7.67 -4.37 -7.61
C TYR A 415 -8.11 -4.22 -9.07
N PRO A 416 -8.13 -2.98 -9.61
CA PRO A 416 -8.45 -2.72 -11.00
C PRO A 416 -7.23 -2.95 -11.91
N VAL A 417 -6.70 -4.16 -11.90
CA VAL A 417 -5.49 -4.53 -12.66
C VAL A 417 -5.70 -4.41 -14.18
N PRO A 418 -4.70 -3.91 -14.95
CA PRO A 418 -4.83 -3.71 -16.39
C PRO A 418 -5.06 -5.02 -17.15
N VAL A 419 -4.40 -6.09 -16.69
CA VAL A 419 -4.53 -7.45 -17.24
C VAL A 419 -4.91 -8.40 -16.13
N ILE A 420 -5.99 -9.16 -16.29
CA ILE A 420 -6.44 -10.12 -15.28
C ILE A 420 -5.68 -11.45 -15.49
N TYR A 421 -5.01 -11.90 -14.43
CA TYR A 421 -4.21 -13.12 -14.43
C TYR A 421 -5.05 -14.36 -14.12
N ASN A 422 -4.66 -15.47 -14.73
CA ASN A 422 -5.01 -16.83 -14.31
C ASN A 422 -3.79 -17.51 -13.64
N GLU A 423 -3.97 -18.74 -13.18
CA GLU A 423 -2.92 -19.51 -12.50
C GLU A 423 -1.67 -19.69 -13.38
N ALA A 424 -1.85 -19.98 -14.66
CA ALA A 424 -0.74 -20.22 -15.58
C ALA A 424 0.12 -18.96 -15.77
N ARG A 425 -0.52 -17.79 -15.94
CA ARG A 425 0.18 -16.52 -16.09
C ARG A 425 0.86 -16.09 -14.78
N MET A 426 0.20 -16.26 -13.64
CA MET A 426 0.81 -15.99 -12.33
C MET A 426 2.03 -16.89 -12.10
N ARG A 427 1.95 -18.17 -12.42
CA ARG A 427 3.08 -19.10 -12.35
C ARG A 427 4.23 -18.68 -13.26
N HIS A 428 3.94 -18.20 -14.48
CA HIS A 428 4.97 -17.66 -15.37
C HIS A 428 5.71 -16.47 -14.74
N VAL A 429 5.00 -15.54 -14.11
CA VAL A 429 5.61 -14.41 -13.39
C VAL A 429 6.45 -14.89 -12.21
N LEU A 430 5.95 -15.85 -11.41
CA LEU A 430 6.70 -16.39 -10.27
C LEU A 430 8.00 -17.08 -10.69
N ASN A 431 8.00 -17.84 -11.80
CA ASN A 431 9.22 -18.46 -12.32
C ASN A 431 10.31 -17.43 -12.69
N ARG A 432 9.91 -16.18 -13.05
CA ARG A 432 10.85 -15.10 -13.37
C ARG A 432 11.38 -14.37 -12.13
N ILE A 433 10.72 -14.55 -10.98
CA ILE A 433 11.12 -13.96 -9.68
C ILE A 433 12.17 -14.85 -9.01
N VAL A 434 12.14 -16.16 -9.27
CA VAL A 434 13.08 -17.12 -8.70
C VAL A 434 14.39 -17.07 -9.47
N LEU A 435 15.49 -16.92 -8.75
CA LEU A 435 16.84 -17.11 -9.31
C LEU A 435 17.11 -18.61 -9.45
N GLU A 436 17.53 -19.05 -10.63
CA GLU A 436 18.06 -20.41 -10.79
C GLU A 436 19.37 -20.52 -9.97
N ALA A 437 19.46 -21.59 -9.17
CA ALA A 437 20.59 -21.87 -8.30
C ALA A 437 21.87 -22.23 -9.10
#